data_feb1184e8a96e2646f07f6bd15608dae
#
_entry.id   feb1184e8a96e2646f07f6bd15608dae
#
_cell.length_a   1.000
_cell.length_b   1.000
_cell.length_c   1.000
_cell.angle_alpha   90.00
_cell.angle_beta   90.00
_cell.angle_gamma   90.00
#
_symmetry.space_group_name_H-M   'P 1'
#
loop_
_entity.id
_entity.type
_entity.pdbx_description
1 polymer ?
#
loop_
_entity_poly.entity_id
_entity_poly.type
_entity_poly.pdbx_seq_one_letter_code
_entity_poly.pdbx_strand_id
1 'polypeptide(L)'
;GMRYIRSLVSVAPEVLVAAAPYAEDKGITILLEVHAPLHFDHPWIIRHAEAYEKAHTRALGFLPDMGMFLARFPRVWKERFIRNGCPQAAADFIEKAYEDRTLSEYVILDVMQKWGPGPQLAMAETLRHNAAFEPKRMLDFMPRIHNIHAKFYEMTDEITEWSIPYDEIFRVLQKGGYEGYVCSEYEGNRWVEDAQEVDSLEQVRRQQLMFCRLLDETPPPALLGQ
;
A
#
# COMPACT_ATOMS: atom_id res chain seq x y z
N GLY A 1 -4.16 7.61 -25.30
CA GLY A 1 -5.33 6.94 -24.74
C GLY A 1 -4.99 6.27 -23.42
N MET A 2 -6.01 5.86 -22.68
CA MET A 2 -5.87 5.12 -21.44
C MET A 2 -5.33 3.71 -21.74
N ARG A 3 -4.32 3.26 -20.97
CA ARG A 3 -3.76 1.90 -21.10
C ARG A 3 -4.22 0.96 -20.01
N TYR A 4 -4.50 1.49 -18.82
CA TYR A 4 -4.83 0.72 -17.63
C TYR A 4 -6.12 1.22 -17.02
N ILE A 5 -6.93 0.26 -16.52
CA ILE A 5 -8.12 0.53 -15.71
C ILE A 5 -7.98 -0.25 -14.41
N ARG A 6 -8.15 0.44 -13.29
CA ARG A 6 -8.19 -0.20 -11.97
C ARG A 6 -9.54 -0.87 -11.73
N SER A 7 -9.51 -2.12 -11.31
CA SER A 7 -10.66 -2.85 -10.77
C SER A 7 -10.53 -3.01 -9.26
N LEU A 8 -11.65 -2.91 -8.57
CA LEU A 8 -11.70 -3.18 -7.14
C LEU A 8 -11.61 -4.68 -6.87
N VAL A 9 -11.02 -5.05 -5.76
CA VAL A 9 -10.83 -6.43 -5.31
C VAL A 9 -12.14 -7.20 -5.09
N SER A 10 -13.27 -6.51 -4.93
CA SER A 10 -14.60 -7.12 -4.79
C SER A 10 -15.16 -7.73 -6.09
N VAL A 11 -14.54 -7.43 -7.24
CA VAL A 11 -14.99 -7.97 -8.53
C VAL A 11 -14.50 -9.40 -8.68
N ALA A 12 -15.43 -10.33 -8.96
CA ALA A 12 -15.08 -11.74 -9.13
C ALA A 12 -14.22 -11.99 -10.38
N PRO A 13 -13.27 -12.96 -10.34
CA PRO A 13 -12.37 -13.23 -11.44
C PRO A 13 -13.11 -13.60 -12.75
N GLU A 14 -14.25 -14.27 -12.66
CA GLU A 14 -15.07 -14.65 -13.83
C GLU A 14 -15.59 -13.42 -14.58
N VAL A 15 -15.91 -12.35 -13.86
CA VAL A 15 -16.37 -11.08 -14.45
C VAL A 15 -15.23 -10.39 -15.20
N LEU A 16 -14.03 -10.37 -14.62
CA LEU A 16 -12.85 -9.79 -15.25
C LEU A 16 -12.43 -10.60 -16.48
N VAL A 17 -12.45 -11.93 -16.38
CA VAL A 17 -12.17 -12.83 -17.53
C VAL A 17 -13.16 -12.60 -18.66
N ALA A 18 -14.45 -12.44 -18.36
CA ALA A 18 -15.46 -12.15 -19.37
C ALA A 18 -15.26 -10.78 -20.05
N ALA A 19 -14.69 -9.80 -19.34
CA ALA A 19 -14.38 -8.48 -19.88
C ALA A 19 -13.07 -8.43 -20.68
N ALA A 20 -12.16 -9.41 -20.52
CA ALA A 20 -10.84 -9.39 -21.10
C ALA A 20 -10.83 -9.26 -22.64
N PRO A 21 -11.65 -9.98 -23.44
CA PRO A 21 -11.64 -9.83 -24.90
C PRO A 21 -12.01 -8.41 -25.36
N TYR A 22 -12.92 -7.75 -24.63
CA TYR A 22 -13.27 -6.36 -24.91
C TYR A 22 -12.13 -5.40 -24.57
N ALA A 23 -11.45 -5.63 -23.45
CA ALA A 23 -10.27 -4.83 -23.06
C ALA A 23 -9.13 -5.00 -24.06
N GLU A 24 -8.86 -6.22 -24.54
CA GLU A 24 -7.87 -6.51 -25.59
C GLU A 24 -8.17 -5.76 -26.88
N ASP A 25 -9.43 -5.76 -27.36
CA ASP A 25 -9.85 -5.01 -28.54
C ASP A 25 -9.58 -3.52 -28.41
N LYS A 26 -9.62 -2.98 -27.22
CA LYS A 26 -9.34 -1.55 -26.92
C LYS A 26 -7.89 -1.24 -26.57
N GLY A 27 -7.03 -2.25 -26.51
CA GLY A 27 -5.64 -2.10 -26.05
C GLY A 27 -5.53 -1.66 -24.59
N ILE A 28 -6.48 -2.10 -23.75
CA ILE A 28 -6.57 -1.77 -22.32
C ILE A 28 -6.23 -3.01 -21.50
N THR A 29 -5.53 -2.84 -20.39
CA THR A 29 -5.36 -3.87 -19.37
C THR A 29 -6.14 -3.49 -18.13
N ILE A 30 -6.97 -4.41 -17.62
CA ILE A 30 -7.70 -4.25 -16.37
C ILE A 30 -6.83 -4.78 -15.24
N LEU A 31 -6.53 -3.93 -14.27
CA LEU A 31 -5.66 -4.24 -13.15
C LEU A 31 -6.47 -4.39 -11.87
N LEU A 32 -6.45 -5.58 -11.27
CA LEU A 32 -7.01 -5.81 -9.95
C LEU A 32 -6.11 -5.17 -8.90
N GLU A 33 -6.66 -4.26 -8.11
CA GLU A 33 -5.92 -3.69 -6.99
C GLU A 33 -5.74 -4.72 -5.87
N VAL A 34 -4.50 -4.96 -5.46
CA VAL A 34 -4.16 -5.78 -4.30
C VAL A 34 -3.83 -4.86 -3.15
N HIS A 35 -4.80 -4.68 -2.25
CA HIS A 35 -4.76 -3.73 -1.14
C HIS A 35 -5.01 -4.45 0.20
N ALA A 36 -4.32 -4.04 1.25
CA ALA A 36 -4.55 -4.57 2.61
C ALA A 36 -6.05 -4.56 2.99
N PRO A 37 -6.59 -5.60 3.65
CA PRO A 37 -5.89 -6.72 4.26
C PRO A 37 -5.53 -7.87 3.30
N LEU A 38 -5.81 -7.74 2.01
CA LEU A 38 -5.46 -8.76 1.02
C LEU A 38 -3.99 -8.61 0.60
N HIS A 39 -3.42 -9.71 0.14
CA HIS A 39 -2.03 -9.83 -0.26
C HIS A 39 -1.87 -10.93 -1.31
N PHE A 40 -0.70 -11.08 -1.89
CA PHE A 40 -0.47 -12.03 -3.00
C PHE A 40 -0.64 -13.51 -2.63
N ASP A 41 -0.59 -13.88 -1.34
CA ASP A 41 -0.87 -15.25 -0.88
C ASP A 41 -2.33 -15.43 -0.42
N HIS A 42 -3.16 -14.39 -0.48
CA HIS A 42 -4.56 -14.51 -0.11
C HIS A 42 -5.31 -15.39 -1.13
N PRO A 43 -6.12 -16.38 -0.70
CA PRO A 43 -6.81 -17.30 -1.61
C PRO A 43 -7.62 -16.61 -2.71
N TRP A 44 -8.20 -15.45 -2.42
CA TRP A 44 -8.95 -14.65 -3.39
C TRP A 44 -8.05 -14.09 -4.50
N ILE A 45 -6.84 -13.63 -4.18
CA ILE A 45 -5.87 -13.13 -5.17
C ILE A 45 -5.29 -14.27 -5.99
N ILE A 46 -4.98 -15.41 -5.34
CA ILE A 46 -4.55 -16.64 -6.05
C ILE A 46 -5.60 -17.09 -7.05
N ARG A 47 -6.88 -17.11 -6.66
CA ARG A 47 -7.98 -17.45 -7.57
C ARG A 47 -8.04 -16.55 -8.81
N HIS A 48 -7.78 -15.24 -8.65
CA HIS A 48 -7.69 -14.33 -9.79
C HIS A 48 -6.51 -14.68 -10.70
N ALA A 49 -5.33 -14.91 -10.12
CA ALA A 49 -4.13 -15.29 -10.87
C ALA A 49 -4.36 -16.56 -11.69
N GLU A 50 -4.93 -17.61 -11.08
CA GLU A 50 -5.28 -18.88 -11.75
C GLU A 50 -6.29 -18.67 -12.89
N ALA A 51 -7.31 -17.82 -12.66
CA ALA A 51 -8.31 -17.52 -13.69
C ALA A 51 -7.69 -16.76 -14.88
N TYR A 52 -6.76 -15.82 -14.61
CA TYR A 52 -6.07 -15.07 -15.66
C TYR A 52 -5.13 -15.96 -16.48
N GLU A 53 -4.40 -16.87 -15.81
CA GLU A 53 -3.57 -17.87 -16.49
C GLU A 53 -4.43 -18.80 -17.39
N LYS A 54 -5.52 -19.33 -16.85
CA LYS A 54 -6.43 -20.21 -17.59
C LYS A 54 -7.08 -19.51 -18.79
N ALA A 55 -7.35 -18.22 -18.68
CA ALA A 55 -7.91 -17.42 -19.77
C ALA A 55 -6.88 -17.08 -20.87
N HIS A 56 -5.59 -17.33 -20.65
CA HIS A 56 -4.48 -17.02 -21.56
C HIS A 56 -4.49 -15.58 -22.07
N THR A 57 -5.00 -14.64 -21.27
CA THR A 57 -5.08 -13.20 -21.63
C THR A 57 -3.97 -12.39 -21.01
N ARG A 58 -3.54 -11.32 -21.72
CA ARG A 58 -2.65 -10.28 -21.20
C ARG A 58 -3.40 -9.00 -20.81
N ALA A 59 -4.71 -8.95 -21.05
CA ALA A 59 -5.54 -7.80 -20.69
C ALA A 59 -5.95 -7.77 -19.21
N LEU A 60 -5.48 -8.74 -18.41
CA LEU A 60 -5.73 -8.81 -16.96
C LEU A 60 -4.41 -8.86 -16.21
N GLY A 61 -4.31 -8.05 -15.17
CA GLY A 61 -3.12 -7.97 -14.33
C GLY A 61 -3.43 -7.49 -12.92
N PHE A 62 -2.37 -7.12 -12.20
CA PHE A 62 -2.43 -6.67 -10.82
C PHE A 62 -1.86 -5.27 -10.67
N LEU A 63 -2.41 -4.57 -9.70
CA LEU A 63 -1.97 -3.26 -9.23
C LEU A 63 -1.77 -3.37 -7.72
N PRO A 64 -0.55 -3.70 -7.25
CA PRO A 64 -0.28 -3.74 -5.83
C PRO A 64 -0.25 -2.34 -5.23
N ASP A 65 -0.92 -2.19 -4.08
CA ASP A 65 -0.85 -1.04 -3.22
C ASP A 65 0.24 -1.29 -2.16
N MET A 66 1.23 -0.41 -2.09
CA MET A 66 2.39 -0.60 -1.21
C MET A 66 2.06 -0.52 0.27
N GLY A 67 0.89 -0.01 0.64
CA GLY A 67 0.39 -0.05 2.01
C GLY A 67 0.23 -1.47 2.58
N MET A 68 0.17 -2.51 1.73
CA MET A 68 0.19 -3.88 2.21
C MET A 68 1.54 -4.30 2.84
N PHE A 69 2.62 -3.57 2.56
CA PHE A 69 3.97 -3.87 3.05
C PHE A 69 4.38 -3.01 4.25
N LEU A 70 3.43 -2.46 4.99
CA LEU A 70 3.70 -1.68 6.21
C LEU A 70 4.61 -2.44 7.18
N ALA A 71 5.85 -2.00 7.32
CA ALA A 71 6.85 -2.59 8.20
C ALA A 71 6.86 -1.96 9.60
N ARG A 72 6.60 -0.64 9.66
CA ARG A 72 6.53 0.12 10.91
C ARG A 72 5.14 0.72 11.08
N PHE A 73 4.78 0.99 12.34
CA PHE A 73 3.54 1.70 12.64
C PHE A 73 3.64 3.15 12.17
N PRO A 74 2.68 3.66 11.35
CA PRO A 74 2.74 5.05 10.89
C PRO A 74 2.58 6.03 12.07
N ARG A 75 3.53 6.96 12.23
CA ARG A 75 3.51 7.96 13.31
C ARG A 75 2.24 8.83 13.26
N VAL A 76 1.85 9.23 12.07
CA VAL A 76 0.63 10.04 11.85
C VAL A 76 -0.65 9.32 12.29
N TRP A 77 -0.70 7.99 12.24
CA TRP A 77 -1.82 7.22 12.79
C TRP A 77 -1.86 7.32 14.31
N LYS A 78 -0.72 7.06 14.96
CA LYS A 78 -0.61 7.12 16.43
C LYS A 78 -1.06 8.48 16.96
N GLU A 79 -0.55 9.55 16.37
CA GLU A 79 -0.91 10.90 16.73
C GLU A 79 -2.42 11.18 16.54
N ARG A 80 -2.99 10.74 15.43
CA ARG A 80 -4.42 10.86 15.18
C ARG A 80 -5.27 10.09 16.19
N PHE A 81 -4.84 8.87 16.54
CA PHE A 81 -5.56 8.07 17.53
C PHE A 81 -5.57 8.75 18.90
N ILE A 82 -4.44 9.33 19.31
CA ILE A 82 -4.33 10.09 20.56
C ILE A 82 -5.24 11.32 20.51
N ARG A 83 -5.22 12.10 19.43
CA ARG A 83 -6.13 13.25 19.26
C ARG A 83 -7.61 12.84 19.28
N ASN A 84 -7.93 11.64 18.80
CA ASN A 84 -9.28 11.08 18.85
C ASN A 84 -9.64 10.42 20.18
N GLY A 85 -8.85 10.64 21.25
CA GLY A 85 -9.13 10.19 22.60
C GLY A 85 -8.58 8.81 22.97
N CYS A 86 -7.71 8.22 22.14
CA CYS A 86 -6.94 7.04 22.54
C CYS A 86 -5.90 7.45 23.59
N PRO A 87 -5.89 6.83 24.79
CA PRO A 87 -4.85 7.13 25.77
C PRO A 87 -3.46 6.83 25.22
N GLN A 88 -2.50 7.71 25.52
CA GLN A 88 -1.10 7.54 25.06
C GLN A 88 -0.57 6.13 25.34
N ALA A 89 -0.76 5.62 26.57
CA ALA A 89 -0.32 4.28 26.94
C ALA A 89 -0.97 3.15 26.11
N ALA A 90 -2.21 3.34 25.65
CA ALA A 90 -2.87 2.39 24.75
C ALA A 90 -2.29 2.48 23.33
N ALA A 91 -2.05 3.68 22.83
CA ALA A 91 -1.41 3.89 21.53
C ALA A 91 0.00 3.30 21.48
N ASP A 92 0.82 3.52 22.51
CA ASP A 92 2.17 2.94 22.67
C ASP A 92 2.12 1.41 22.70
N PHE A 93 1.14 0.83 23.39
CA PHE A 93 0.96 -0.61 23.46
C PHE A 93 0.56 -1.21 22.10
N ILE A 94 -0.35 -0.55 21.36
CA ILE A 94 -0.78 -0.99 20.03
C ILE A 94 0.38 -0.92 19.04
N GLU A 95 1.11 0.19 19.01
CA GLU A 95 2.32 0.35 18.17
C GLU A 95 3.32 -0.77 18.44
N LYS A 96 3.66 -0.99 19.72
CA LYS A 96 4.58 -2.06 20.10
C LYS A 96 4.07 -3.44 19.69
N ALA A 97 2.81 -3.75 19.95
CA ALA A 97 2.21 -5.04 19.56
C ALA A 97 2.22 -5.23 18.04
N TYR A 98 2.01 -4.15 17.27
CA TYR A 98 2.12 -4.17 15.81
C TYR A 98 3.56 -4.46 15.35
N GLU A 99 4.54 -3.74 15.87
CA GLU A 99 5.95 -3.87 15.48
C GLU A 99 6.55 -5.21 15.90
N ASP A 100 6.18 -5.71 17.10
CA ASP A 100 6.57 -7.03 17.60
C ASP A 100 5.80 -8.18 16.89
N ARG A 101 4.83 -7.88 15.99
CA ARG A 101 3.96 -8.86 15.32
C ARG A 101 3.17 -9.75 16.29
N THR A 102 2.81 -9.21 17.44
CA THR A 102 2.03 -9.89 18.49
C THR A 102 0.56 -9.48 18.50
N LEU A 103 0.15 -8.53 17.65
CA LEU A 103 -1.23 -8.07 17.60
C LEU A 103 -2.16 -9.21 17.17
N SER A 104 -3.16 -9.50 18.00
CA SER A 104 -4.13 -10.55 17.81
C SER A 104 -5.49 -10.13 18.37
N GLU A 105 -6.53 -10.91 18.12
CA GLU A 105 -7.86 -10.67 18.70
C GLU A 105 -7.82 -10.66 20.24
N TYR A 106 -6.96 -11.47 20.87
CA TYR A 106 -6.79 -11.48 22.34
C TYR A 106 -6.16 -10.18 22.83
N VAL A 107 -5.13 -9.69 22.14
CA VAL A 107 -4.50 -8.39 22.46
C VAL A 107 -5.53 -7.27 22.35
N ILE A 108 -6.42 -7.34 21.38
CA ILE A 108 -7.52 -6.39 21.21
C ILE A 108 -8.43 -6.39 22.42
N LEU A 109 -8.86 -7.57 22.87
CA LEU A 109 -9.73 -7.70 24.04
C LEU A 109 -9.06 -7.14 25.30
N ASP A 110 -7.77 -7.42 25.51
CA ASP A 110 -6.99 -6.87 26.61
C ASP A 110 -6.92 -5.34 26.57
N VAL A 111 -6.69 -4.76 25.39
CA VAL A 111 -6.68 -3.30 25.19
C VAL A 111 -8.04 -2.70 25.53
N MET A 112 -9.13 -3.28 25.03
CA MET A 112 -10.50 -2.80 25.31
C MET A 112 -10.86 -2.93 26.79
N GLN A 113 -10.47 -4.03 27.43
CA GLN A 113 -10.69 -4.25 28.84
C GLN A 113 -9.92 -3.23 29.71
N LYS A 114 -8.69 -2.92 29.34
CA LYS A 114 -7.82 -2.04 30.13
C LYS A 114 -8.10 -0.55 29.92
N TRP A 115 -8.41 -0.14 28.68
CA TRP A 115 -8.53 1.27 28.31
C TRP A 115 -9.91 1.67 27.79
N GLY A 116 -10.88 0.74 27.77
CA GLY A 116 -12.23 0.99 27.27
C GLY A 116 -12.31 1.09 25.74
N PRO A 117 -13.40 1.65 25.20
CA PRO A 117 -13.66 1.68 23.76
C PRO A 117 -12.86 2.72 22.97
N GLY A 118 -12.17 3.66 23.63
CA GLY A 118 -11.40 4.72 22.97
C GLY A 118 -10.37 4.24 21.94
N PRO A 119 -9.62 3.15 22.18
CA PRO A 119 -8.70 2.56 21.22
C PRO A 119 -9.34 1.84 20.02
N GLN A 120 -10.66 1.67 19.97
CA GLN A 120 -11.33 0.81 18.98
C GLN A 120 -11.02 1.19 17.54
N LEU A 121 -11.02 2.50 17.23
CA LEU A 121 -10.70 2.98 15.87
C LEU A 121 -9.25 2.68 15.50
N ALA A 122 -8.33 2.93 16.45
CA ALA A 122 -6.91 2.63 16.28
C ALA A 122 -6.68 1.16 15.95
N MET A 123 -7.38 0.28 16.64
CA MET A 123 -7.25 -1.15 16.47
C MET A 123 -7.82 -1.65 15.16
N ALA A 124 -8.97 -1.14 14.73
CA ALA A 124 -9.60 -1.54 13.48
C ALA A 124 -8.68 -1.23 12.26
N GLU A 125 -8.04 -0.07 12.25
CA GLU A 125 -7.11 0.30 11.16
C GLU A 125 -5.81 -0.52 11.24
N THR A 126 -5.28 -0.71 12.45
CA THR A 126 -4.06 -1.49 12.66
C THR A 126 -4.23 -2.95 12.25
N LEU A 127 -5.38 -3.56 12.57
CA LEU A 127 -5.69 -4.94 12.19
C LEU A 127 -5.76 -5.15 10.69
N ARG A 128 -6.29 -4.19 9.95
CA ARG A 128 -6.34 -4.24 8.49
C ARG A 128 -4.96 -4.43 7.87
N HIS A 129 -3.92 -3.90 8.51
CA HIS A 129 -2.54 -3.93 8.02
C HIS A 129 -1.63 -4.86 8.86
N ASN A 130 -2.20 -5.69 9.72
CA ASN A 130 -1.42 -6.47 10.70
C ASN A 130 -0.56 -7.58 10.11
N ALA A 131 -0.81 -8.00 8.88
CA ALA A 131 0.00 -9.05 8.27
C ALA A 131 1.30 -8.47 7.69
N ALA A 132 2.43 -9.05 8.09
CA ALA A 132 3.70 -8.74 7.48
C ALA A 132 3.84 -9.52 6.17
N PHE A 133 3.82 -8.82 5.06
CA PHE A 133 4.06 -9.41 3.75
C PHE A 133 5.44 -9.03 3.26
N GLU A 134 6.12 -9.99 2.66
CA GLU A 134 7.44 -9.73 2.10
C GLU A 134 7.31 -9.22 0.67
N PRO A 135 7.93 -8.07 0.32
CA PRO A 135 7.88 -7.52 -1.03
C PRO A 135 8.35 -8.50 -2.11
N LYS A 136 9.27 -9.43 -1.76
CA LYS A 136 9.79 -10.45 -2.70
C LYS A 136 8.68 -11.32 -3.30
N ARG A 137 7.52 -11.43 -2.66
CA ARG A 137 6.39 -12.21 -3.20
C ARG A 137 5.84 -11.62 -4.50
N MET A 138 6.06 -10.35 -4.76
CA MET A 138 5.71 -9.72 -6.05
C MET A 138 6.43 -10.37 -7.24
N LEU A 139 7.60 -10.99 -7.04
CA LEU A 139 8.37 -11.60 -8.14
C LEU A 139 7.57 -12.68 -8.88
N ASP A 140 6.74 -13.44 -8.18
CA ASP A 140 5.93 -14.50 -8.78
C ASP A 140 4.79 -13.96 -9.64
N PHE A 141 4.42 -12.69 -9.44
CA PHE A 141 3.35 -12.01 -10.16
C PHE A 141 3.87 -10.92 -11.10
N MET A 142 5.19 -10.70 -11.14
CA MET A 142 5.82 -9.57 -11.84
C MET A 142 5.39 -9.43 -13.31
N PRO A 143 5.24 -10.52 -14.10
CA PRO A 143 4.80 -10.42 -15.49
C PRO A 143 3.38 -9.84 -15.66
N ARG A 144 2.60 -9.75 -14.58
CA ARG A 144 1.22 -9.23 -14.57
C ARG A 144 1.06 -7.96 -13.72
N ILE A 145 2.14 -7.44 -13.16
CA ILE A 145 2.13 -6.14 -12.45
C ILE A 145 2.50 -5.06 -13.46
N HIS A 146 1.56 -4.14 -13.75
CA HIS A 146 1.76 -3.09 -14.75
C HIS A 146 1.69 -1.68 -14.19
N ASN A 147 1.12 -1.53 -13.01
CA ASN A 147 1.05 -0.28 -12.27
C ASN A 147 1.13 -0.56 -10.78
N ILE A 148 1.64 0.39 -10.02
CA ILE A 148 1.82 0.32 -8.58
C ILE A 148 1.22 1.59 -7.96
N HIS A 149 0.38 1.42 -6.93
CA HIS A 149 0.05 2.50 -6.02
C HIS A 149 1.13 2.60 -4.95
N ALA A 150 2.00 3.56 -5.12
CA ALA A 150 3.06 3.84 -4.16
C ALA A 150 2.51 4.66 -2.98
N LYS A 151 1.70 3.97 -2.16
CA LYS A 151 1.10 4.54 -0.97
C LYS A 151 2.17 4.99 0.02
N PHE A 152 1.93 6.13 0.68
CA PHE A 152 2.78 6.60 1.75
C PHE A 152 2.02 7.50 2.72
N TYR A 153 2.53 7.56 3.94
CA TYR A 153 1.91 8.32 5.03
C TYR A 153 2.73 9.51 5.46
N GLU A 154 4.05 9.41 5.41
CA GLU A 154 4.94 10.46 5.87
C GLU A 154 6.33 10.37 5.22
N MET A 155 6.73 11.45 4.57
CA MET A 155 8.12 11.63 4.13
C MET A 155 8.92 12.34 5.21
N THR A 156 9.99 11.71 5.67
CA THR A 156 10.90 12.27 6.68
C THR A 156 11.79 13.36 6.08
N ASP A 157 12.52 14.10 6.93
CA ASP A 157 13.48 15.11 6.49
C ASP A 157 14.65 14.51 5.68
N GLU A 158 14.98 13.24 5.92
CA GLU A 158 15.98 12.49 5.15
C GLU A 158 15.45 11.98 3.80
N ILE A 159 14.25 12.41 3.39
CA ILE A 159 13.61 12.00 2.15
C ILE A 159 13.46 10.47 2.08
N THR A 160 12.92 9.89 3.16
CA THR A 160 12.52 8.49 3.26
C THR A 160 11.09 8.40 3.72
N GLU A 161 10.38 7.36 3.28
CA GLU A 161 9.08 7.03 3.84
C GLU A 161 9.28 6.28 5.16
N TRP A 162 8.52 6.68 6.20
CA TRP A 162 8.73 6.16 7.55
C TRP A 162 8.31 4.70 7.72
N SER A 163 7.16 4.30 7.17
CA SER A 163 6.46 3.07 7.55
C SER A 163 6.55 1.94 6.52
N ILE A 164 6.76 2.28 5.25
CA ILE A 164 6.79 1.33 4.13
C ILE A 164 8.24 1.16 3.64
N PRO A 165 8.75 -0.07 3.50
CA PRO A 165 10.16 -0.34 3.22
C PRO A 165 10.48 -0.18 1.72
N TYR A 166 10.44 1.06 1.19
CA TYR A 166 10.66 1.36 -0.22
C TYR A 166 12.02 0.90 -0.76
N ASP A 167 13.06 0.91 0.06
CA ASP A 167 14.38 0.37 -0.32
C ASP A 167 14.31 -1.12 -0.69
N GLU A 168 13.52 -1.91 0.04
CA GLU A 168 13.32 -3.34 -0.27
C GLU A 168 12.41 -3.51 -1.47
N ILE A 169 11.31 -2.75 -1.53
CA ILE A 169 10.36 -2.79 -2.63
C ILE A 169 11.05 -2.51 -3.96
N PHE A 170 11.85 -1.44 -4.05
CA PHE A 170 12.53 -1.08 -5.29
C PHE A 170 13.59 -2.10 -5.69
N ARG A 171 14.31 -2.70 -4.74
CA ARG A 171 15.21 -3.83 -5.04
C ARG A 171 14.47 -5.04 -5.64
N VAL A 172 13.26 -5.32 -5.16
CA VAL A 172 12.41 -6.39 -5.72
C VAL A 172 11.92 -6.03 -7.12
N LEU A 173 11.48 -4.80 -7.35
CA LEU A 173 11.05 -4.32 -8.66
C LEU A 173 12.19 -4.39 -9.69
N GLN A 174 13.38 -3.91 -9.35
CA GLN A 174 14.58 -4.00 -10.20
C GLN A 174 14.95 -5.46 -10.50
N LYS A 175 14.96 -6.32 -9.48
CA LYS A 175 15.23 -7.76 -9.64
C LYS A 175 14.21 -8.44 -10.55
N GLY A 176 12.95 -8.03 -10.49
CA GLY A 176 11.86 -8.54 -11.32
C GLY A 176 11.81 -7.95 -12.73
N GLY A 177 12.68 -7.00 -13.06
CA GLY A 177 12.66 -6.31 -14.35
C GLY A 177 11.38 -5.51 -14.57
N TYR A 178 10.88 -4.86 -13.52
CA TYR A 178 9.65 -4.06 -13.61
C TYR A 178 9.83 -2.83 -14.48
N GLU A 179 8.97 -2.66 -15.50
CA GLU A 179 8.99 -1.54 -16.45
C GLU A 179 7.67 -0.74 -16.45
N GLY A 180 6.80 -0.99 -15.46
CA GLY A 180 5.50 -0.32 -15.34
C GLY A 180 5.58 1.04 -14.66
N TYR A 181 4.42 1.56 -14.26
CA TYR A 181 4.31 2.86 -13.61
C TYR A 181 4.27 2.71 -12.09
N VAL A 182 4.93 3.65 -11.38
CA VAL A 182 4.86 3.80 -9.93
C VAL A 182 4.16 5.13 -9.63
N CYS A 183 2.90 5.06 -9.21
CA CYS A 183 2.06 6.23 -8.99
C CYS A 183 2.05 6.60 -7.50
N SER A 184 2.49 7.81 -7.16
CA SER A 184 2.41 8.32 -5.79
C SER A 184 0.96 8.35 -5.30
N GLU A 185 0.75 7.85 -4.09
CA GLU A 185 -0.54 7.87 -3.41
C GLU A 185 -0.36 8.35 -1.97
N TYR A 186 -0.47 9.66 -1.75
CA TYR A 186 -0.32 10.25 -0.43
C TYR A 186 -1.59 10.08 0.39
N GLU A 187 -1.53 9.29 1.42
CA GLU A 187 -2.63 9.08 2.37
C GLU A 187 -2.40 9.69 3.77
N GLY A 188 -1.25 10.28 4.01
CA GLY A 188 -0.93 10.90 5.30
C GLY A 188 -1.82 12.10 5.64
N ASN A 189 -2.28 12.85 4.63
CA ASN A 189 -3.09 14.04 4.81
C ASN A 189 -4.31 13.80 5.71
N ARG A 190 -5.09 12.77 5.47
CA ARG A 190 -6.31 12.46 6.25
C ARG A 190 -6.04 12.14 7.73
N TRP A 191 -4.79 11.89 8.09
CA TRP A 191 -4.38 11.59 9.46
C TRP A 191 -3.93 12.81 10.23
N VAL A 192 -3.65 13.92 9.55
CA VAL A 192 -3.10 15.16 10.16
C VAL A 192 -3.94 16.41 9.89
N GLU A 193 -4.85 16.38 8.93
CA GLU A 193 -5.67 17.55 8.50
C GLU A 193 -6.53 18.18 9.60
N ASP A 194 -6.80 17.44 10.68
CA ASP A 194 -7.52 17.93 11.86
C ASP A 194 -6.63 18.78 12.78
N ALA A 195 -5.31 18.70 12.66
CA ALA A 195 -4.36 19.35 13.54
C ALA A 195 -3.49 20.39 12.85
N GLN A 196 -3.24 20.20 11.54
CA GLN A 196 -2.37 21.10 10.78
C GLN A 196 -2.67 21.02 9.28
N GLU A 197 -2.37 22.10 8.59
CA GLU A 197 -2.32 22.11 7.12
C GLU A 197 -1.08 21.36 6.63
N VAL A 198 -1.25 20.52 5.62
CA VAL A 198 -0.16 19.75 5.04
C VAL A 198 0.00 20.11 3.57
N ASP A 199 1.23 20.42 3.18
CA ASP A 199 1.58 20.53 1.77
C ASP A 199 1.69 19.15 1.12
N SER A 200 0.57 18.65 0.62
CA SER A 200 0.48 17.35 -0.03
C SER A 200 1.35 17.27 -1.31
N LEU A 201 1.56 18.41 -1.99
CA LEU A 201 2.41 18.46 -3.18
C LEU A 201 3.87 18.29 -2.79
N GLU A 202 4.31 18.92 -1.70
CA GLU A 202 5.66 18.75 -1.17
C GLU A 202 5.90 17.30 -0.70
N GLN A 203 4.92 16.66 -0.06
CA GLN A 203 5.01 15.25 0.31
C GLN A 203 5.20 14.35 -0.93
N VAL A 204 4.42 14.56 -1.98
CA VAL A 204 4.57 13.84 -3.26
C VAL A 204 5.93 14.14 -3.90
N ARG A 205 6.37 15.41 -3.92
CA ARG A 205 7.68 15.80 -4.44
C ARG A 205 8.82 15.07 -3.71
N ARG A 206 8.79 15.01 -2.39
CA ARG A 206 9.78 14.27 -1.59
C ARG A 206 9.77 12.77 -1.91
N GLN A 207 8.60 12.17 -2.08
CA GLN A 207 8.51 10.77 -2.48
C GLN A 207 9.12 10.53 -3.86
N GLN A 208 8.87 11.41 -4.83
CA GLN A 208 9.47 11.31 -6.16
C GLN A 208 11.00 11.47 -6.12
N LEU A 209 11.53 12.35 -5.26
CA LEU A 209 12.98 12.45 -5.01
C LEU A 209 13.55 11.16 -4.40
N MET A 210 12.83 10.52 -3.48
CA MET A 210 13.20 9.22 -2.95
C MET A 210 13.27 8.17 -4.06
N PHE A 211 12.31 8.14 -4.98
CA PHE A 211 12.31 7.19 -6.11
C PHE A 211 13.51 7.42 -7.02
N CYS A 212 13.82 8.67 -7.40
CA CYS A 212 15.02 8.97 -8.17
C CYS A 212 16.28 8.44 -7.50
N ARG A 213 16.42 8.65 -6.18
CA ARG A 213 17.56 8.11 -5.40
C ARG A 213 17.61 6.58 -5.43
N LEU A 214 16.47 5.90 -5.26
CA LEU A 214 16.41 4.43 -5.23
C LEU A 214 16.68 3.79 -6.60
N LEU A 215 16.46 4.56 -7.67
CA LEU A 215 16.72 4.15 -9.06
C LEU A 215 18.10 4.61 -9.57
N ASP A 216 18.85 5.36 -8.76
CA ASP A 216 20.11 6.03 -9.18
C ASP A 216 19.90 6.97 -10.38
N GLU A 217 18.76 7.66 -10.39
CA GLU A 217 18.38 8.59 -11.44
C GLU A 217 18.56 10.05 -11.00
N THR A 218 18.92 10.92 -11.95
CA THR A 218 18.98 12.36 -11.69
C THR A 218 17.56 12.93 -11.63
N PRO A 219 17.17 13.60 -10.53
CA PRO A 219 15.85 14.23 -10.45
C PRO A 219 15.65 15.27 -11.56
N PRO A 220 14.47 15.31 -12.21
CA PRO A 220 14.15 16.36 -13.17
C PRO A 220 14.10 17.74 -12.47
N PRO A 221 14.42 18.85 -13.21
CA PRO A 221 14.45 20.21 -12.63
C PRO A 221 13.18 20.61 -11.87
N ALA A 222 12.02 20.19 -12.37
CA ALA A 222 10.73 20.46 -11.70
C ALA A 222 10.65 19.92 -10.25
N LEU A 223 11.34 18.82 -9.93
CA LEU A 223 11.41 18.29 -8.57
C LEU A 223 12.43 19.03 -7.68
N LEU A 224 13.34 19.78 -8.28
CA LEU A 224 14.37 20.56 -7.58
C LEU A 224 13.91 21.99 -7.27
N GLY A 225 12.69 22.37 -7.67
CA GLY A 225 12.18 23.72 -7.47
C GLY A 225 12.78 24.77 -8.42
N GLN A 226 13.27 24.34 -9.57
CA GLN A 226 13.86 25.17 -10.61
C GLN A 226 12.87 25.40 -11.77
#